data_0936c622b8df7c2de97c3e24318c1e30
#
_entry.id   0936c622b8df7c2de97c3e24318c1e30
#
_cell.length_a   1.000
_cell.length_b   1.000
_cell.length_c   1.000
_cell.angle_alpha   90.00
_cell.angle_beta   90.00
_cell.angle_gamma   90.00
#
_symmetry.space_group_name_H-M   'P 1'
#
loop_
_entity.id
_entity.type
_entity.pdbx_description
1 polymer ?
#
loop_
_entity_poly.entity_id
_entity_poly.type
_entity_poly.pdbx_seq_one_letter_code
_entity_poly.pdbx_strand_id
1 'polypeptide(L)'
;AIVNANYMKTKLEKNFKILYSGENGRSAHEFIIDCREFKKYNIEVVDIAKRLIDYGFHAPTVSFPVPGTMMIEPTESENLNEIDRFCDALNSIFFEITSKNESDREMLRNSPHTLKMLTSSEWKYEYSRERASFPKEYLKSNKFWPSVRRVDEAYGDRNLICSCPPIETYQ
;
A
#
# COMPACT_ATOMS: atom_id res chain seq x y z
N ALA A 1 -20.89 3.45 5.05
CA ALA A 1 -19.53 3.39 5.61
C ALA A 1 -19.39 2.30 6.70
N ILE A 2 -20.20 2.30 7.78
CA ILE A 2 -20.09 1.33 8.90
C ILE A 2 -20.20 -0.13 8.43
N VAL A 3 -21.15 -0.45 7.56
CA VAL A 3 -21.31 -1.80 7.01
C VAL A 3 -20.08 -2.19 6.19
N ASN A 4 -19.59 -1.30 5.33
CA ASN A 4 -18.41 -1.53 4.51
C ASN A 4 -17.16 -1.77 5.38
N ALA A 5 -16.94 -0.95 6.42
CA ALA A 5 -15.81 -1.11 7.33
C ALA A 5 -15.82 -2.47 8.04
N ASN A 6 -16.98 -2.90 8.57
CA ASN A 6 -17.09 -4.19 9.24
C ASN A 6 -17.00 -5.39 8.28
N TYR A 7 -17.48 -5.25 7.06
CA TYR A 7 -17.31 -6.26 6.02
C TYR A 7 -15.83 -6.46 5.67
N MET A 8 -15.12 -5.37 5.39
CA MET A 8 -13.68 -5.41 5.10
C MET A 8 -12.89 -5.99 6.27
N LYS A 9 -13.17 -5.52 7.49
CA LYS A 9 -12.55 -6.04 8.72
C LYS A 9 -12.68 -7.55 8.80
N THR A 10 -13.88 -8.11 8.62
CA THR A 10 -14.13 -9.56 8.68
C THR A 10 -13.31 -10.33 7.63
N LYS A 11 -13.06 -9.75 6.46
CA LYS A 11 -12.22 -10.36 5.43
C LYS A 11 -10.73 -10.31 5.73
N LEU A 12 -10.29 -9.31 6.51
CA LEU A 12 -8.88 -9.05 6.77
C LEU A 12 -8.40 -9.58 8.13
N GLU A 13 -9.28 -9.72 9.13
CA GLU A 13 -8.91 -10.08 10.50
C GLU A 13 -8.27 -11.47 10.65
N LYS A 14 -8.38 -12.34 9.65
CA LYS A 14 -7.69 -13.63 9.61
C LYS A 14 -6.18 -13.51 9.40
N ASN A 15 -5.77 -12.46 8.69
CA ASN A 15 -4.39 -12.24 8.26
C ASN A 15 -3.77 -11.01 8.93
N PHE A 16 -4.58 -10.04 9.34
CA PHE A 16 -4.13 -8.80 9.95
C PHE A 16 -4.76 -8.63 11.32
N LYS A 17 -3.94 -8.30 12.30
CA LYS A 17 -4.44 -7.97 13.63
C LYS A 17 -5.19 -6.64 13.58
N ILE A 18 -6.44 -6.64 14.05
CA ILE A 18 -7.23 -5.41 14.23
C ILE A 18 -6.84 -4.79 15.59
N LEU A 19 -6.46 -3.52 15.58
CA LEU A 19 -5.92 -2.89 16.78
C LEU A 19 -6.99 -2.53 17.80
N TYR A 20 -8.11 -1.97 17.37
CA TYR A 20 -9.21 -1.58 18.23
C TYR A 20 -10.54 -2.13 17.73
N SER A 21 -11.40 -2.51 18.65
CA SER A 21 -12.77 -2.95 18.37
C SER A 21 -13.67 -2.59 19.55
N GLY A 22 -14.94 -2.29 19.28
CA GLY A 22 -15.95 -2.15 20.32
C GLY A 22 -16.32 -3.45 21.01
N GLU A 23 -17.22 -3.39 21.99
CA GLU A 23 -17.62 -4.52 22.85
C GLU A 23 -18.08 -5.77 22.09
N ASN A 24 -18.75 -5.60 20.96
CA ASN A 24 -19.23 -6.70 20.10
C ASN A 24 -18.24 -7.05 18.96
N GLY A 25 -16.97 -6.69 19.09
CA GLY A 25 -15.98 -6.89 18.04
C GLY A 25 -16.24 -6.05 16.77
N ARG A 26 -17.08 -5.02 16.83
CA ARG A 26 -17.41 -4.16 15.70
C ARG A 26 -16.57 -2.90 15.70
N SER A 27 -16.40 -2.33 14.52
CA SER A 27 -15.79 -1.03 14.28
C SER A 27 -16.84 -0.02 13.82
N ALA A 28 -16.55 1.27 13.93
CA ALA A 28 -17.36 2.34 13.36
C ALA A 28 -17.20 2.38 11.82
N HIS A 29 -17.01 3.56 11.25
CA HIS A 29 -16.82 3.74 9.80
C HIS A 29 -15.39 3.46 9.33
N GLU A 30 -14.46 3.24 10.27
CA GLU A 30 -13.05 2.95 10.04
C GLU A 30 -12.55 1.84 10.96
N PHE A 31 -11.43 1.23 10.62
CA PHE A 31 -10.72 0.29 11.48
C PHE A 31 -9.21 0.35 11.21
N ILE A 32 -8.44 -0.08 12.21
CA ILE A 32 -6.98 0.00 12.17
C ILE A 32 -6.39 -1.41 12.14
N ILE A 33 -5.56 -1.69 11.14
CA ILE A 33 -4.75 -2.90 11.09
C ILE A 33 -3.36 -2.63 11.65
N ASP A 34 -2.88 -3.55 12.48
CA ASP A 34 -1.57 -3.49 13.11
C ASP A 34 -0.53 -4.22 12.26
N CYS A 35 0.37 -3.46 11.62
CA CYS A 35 1.40 -4.00 10.75
C CYS A 35 2.76 -4.19 11.45
N ARG A 36 2.86 -3.88 12.75
CA ARG A 36 4.13 -3.91 13.50
C ARG A 36 4.75 -5.30 13.57
N GLU A 37 3.95 -6.35 13.56
CA GLU A 37 4.46 -7.72 13.59
C GLU A 37 5.26 -8.11 12.34
N PHE A 38 5.06 -7.41 11.22
CA PHE A 38 5.77 -7.69 9.97
C PHE A 38 7.23 -7.22 9.98
N LYS A 39 7.64 -6.47 10.99
CA LYS A 39 9.05 -6.12 11.22
C LYS A 39 9.96 -7.35 11.35
N LYS A 40 9.45 -8.47 11.86
CA LYS A 40 10.19 -9.75 11.88
C LYS A 40 10.58 -10.27 10.48
N TYR A 41 9.90 -9.81 9.44
CA TYR A 41 10.19 -10.09 8.04
C TYR A 41 10.94 -8.94 7.34
N ASN A 42 11.40 -7.93 8.10
CA ASN A 42 11.98 -6.71 7.57
C ASN A 42 11.04 -5.98 6.60
N ILE A 43 9.73 -5.95 6.94
CA ILE A 43 8.68 -5.24 6.22
C ILE A 43 8.04 -4.23 7.17
N GLU A 44 7.93 -3.00 6.71
CA GLU A 44 7.23 -1.93 7.42
C GLU A 44 5.90 -1.57 6.76
N VAL A 45 5.05 -0.85 7.48
CA VAL A 45 3.73 -0.42 6.96
C VAL A 45 3.85 0.37 5.67
N VAL A 46 4.92 1.14 5.50
CA VAL A 46 5.18 1.88 4.26
C VAL A 46 5.42 0.96 3.07
N ASP A 47 6.02 -0.22 3.27
CA ASP A 47 6.24 -1.19 2.21
C ASP A 47 4.90 -1.77 1.72
N ILE A 48 3.99 -2.05 2.65
CA ILE A 48 2.62 -2.50 2.36
C ILE A 48 1.86 -1.42 1.58
N ALA A 49 1.94 -0.16 2.05
CA ALA A 49 1.32 0.98 1.40
C ALA A 49 1.82 1.18 -0.04
N LYS A 50 3.13 1.10 -0.24
CA LYS A 50 3.74 1.22 -1.58
C LYS A 50 3.41 0.02 -2.47
N ARG A 51 3.29 -1.19 -1.91
CA ARG A 51 2.87 -2.38 -2.65
C ARG A 51 1.40 -2.29 -3.09
N LEU A 52 0.50 -1.71 -2.28
CA LEU A 52 -0.89 -1.44 -2.68
C LEU A 52 -0.99 -0.59 -3.96
N ILE A 53 -0.04 0.33 -4.19
CA ILE A 53 -0.01 1.12 -5.43
C ILE A 53 0.22 0.21 -6.66
N ASP A 54 1.06 -0.83 -6.53
CA ASP A 54 1.22 -1.82 -7.61
C ASP A 54 -0.05 -2.63 -7.87
N TYR A 55 -0.88 -2.82 -6.84
CA TYR A 55 -2.20 -3.45 -6.93
C TYR A 55 -3.30 -2.49 -7.44
N GLY A 56 -2.95 -1.23 -7.72
CA GLY A 56 -3.86 -0.23 -8.27
C GLY A 56 -4.69 0.52 -7.24
N PHE A 57 -4.18 0.61 -5.99
CA PHE A 57 -4.84 1.35 -4.92
C PHE A 57 -3.97 2.49 -4.40
N HIS A 58 -4.60 3.62 -4.12
CA HIS A 58 -4.01 4.61 -3.24
C HIS A 58 -4.05 4.06 -1.81
N ALA A 59 -2.91 4.07 -1.13
CA ALA A 59 -2.83 3.47 0.20
C ALA A 59 -3.66 4.28 1.23
N PRO A 60 -4.28 3.59 2.20
CA PRO A 60 -4.89 4.23 3.36
C PRO A 60 -3.85 4.99 4.21
N THR A 61 -4.33 5.82 5.15
CA THR A 61 -3.48 6.53 6.10
C THR A 61 -2.60 5.56 6.89
N VAL A 62 -1.30 5.81 6.89
CA VAL A 62 -0.31 4.97 7.59
C VAL A 62 0.25 5.68 8.83
N SER A 63 0.61 4.88 9.84
CA SER A 63 1.25 5.34 11.09
C SER A 63 0.45 6.39 11.86
N PHE A 64 -0.86 6.38 11.71
CA PHE A 64 -1.80 7.22 12.45
C PHE A 64 -3.05 6.41 12.84
N PRO A 65 -3.58 6.56 14.08
CA PRO A 65 -3.02 7.33 15.21
C PRO A 65 -1.83 6.64 15.90
N VAL A 66 -1.52 5.40 15.52
CA VAL A 66 -0.44 4.61 16.12
C VAL A 66 0.65 4.34 15.08
N PRO A 67 1.93 4.57 15.38
CA PRO A 67 3.03 4.23 14.47
C PRO A 67 3.02 2.76 14.06
N GLY A 68 3.25 2.49 12.76
CA GLY A 68 3.29 1.14 12.21
C GLY A 68 1.92 0.48 11.98
N THR A 69 0.87 1.28 11.91
CA THR A 69 -0.49 0.82 11.61
C THR A 69 -1.00 1.42 10.30
N MET A 70 -2.11 0.90 9.80
CA MET A 70 -2.82 1.42 8.64
C MET A 70 -4.31 1.59 9.01
N MET A 71 -4.85 2.78 8.81
CA MET A 71 -6.25 3.10 9.09
C MET A 71 -7.06 3.02 7.79
N ILE A 72 -8.02 2.12 7.76
CA ILE A 72 -8.86 1.84 6.60
C ILE A 72 -10.25 2.44 6.84
N GLU A 73 -10.63 3.37 5.98
CA GLU A 73 -11.91 4.09 6.01
C GLU A 73 -12.61 3.95 4.65
N PRO A 74 -13.42 2.90 4.45
CA PRO A 74 -14.22 2.78 3.25
C PRO A 74 -15.43 3.72 3.32
N THR A 75 -15.67 4.45 2.22
CA THR A 75 -16.85 5.31 2.13
C THR A 75 -18.10 4.50 1.81
N GLU A 76 -19.29 5.12 1.97
CA GLU A 76 -20.57 4.53 1.61
C GLU A 76 -20.77 4.40 0.10
N SER A 77 -20.01 5.15 -0.69
CA SER A 77 -20.09 5.14 -2.16
C SER A 77 -19.29 4.02 -2.82
N GLU A 78 -18.45 3.32 -2.06
CA GLU A 78 -17.68 2.19 -2.59
C GLU A 78 -18.60 0.99 -2.90
N ASN A 79 -18.46 0.43 -4.08
CA ASN A 79 -19.20 -0.76 -4.45
C ASN A 79 -18.53 -2.04 -3.92
N LEU A 80 -19.32 -3.12 -3.82
CA LEU A 80 -18.85 -4.38 -3.25
C LEU A 80 -17.64 -4.96 -3.99
N ASN A 81 -17.61 -4.86 -5.33
CA ASN A 81 -16.50 -5.40 -6.11
C ASN A 81 -15.19 -4.68 -5.81
N GLU A 82 -15.23 -3.35 -5.61
CA GLU A 82 -14.04 -2.55 -5.26
C GLU A 82 -13.55 -2.87 -3.85
N ILE A 83 -14.47 -3.03 -2.90
CA ILE A 83 -14.17 -3.47 -1.53
C ILE A 83 -13.53 -4.85 -1.54
N ASP A 84 -14.08 -5.79 -2.30
CA ASP A 84 -13.53 -7.15 -2.43
C ASP A 84 -12.15 -7.14 -3.08
N ARG A 85 -11.96 -6.34 -4.13
CA ARG A 85 -10.69 -6.16 -4.83
C ARG A 85 -9.60 -5.63 -3.88
N PHE A 86 -9.94 -4.65 -3.03
CA PHE A 86 -9.01 -4.11 -2.02
C PHE A 86 -8.63 -5.15 -0.97
N CYS A 87 -9.62 -5.87 -0.43
CA CYS A 87 -9.36 -6.93 0.56
C CYS A 87 -8.50 -8.06 -0.05
N ASP A 88 -8.76 -8.44 -1.30
CA ASP A 88 -7.95 -9.42 -2.02
C ASP A 88 -6.50 -8.95 -2.24
N ALA A 89 -6.31 -7.66 -2.57
CA ALA A 89 -4.98 -7.07 -2.67
C ALA A 89 -4.21 -7.15 -1.35
N LEU A 90 -4.79 -6.72 -0.23
CA LEU A 90 -4.16 -6.80 1.09
C LEU A 90 -3.85 -8.25 1.49
N ASN A 91 -4.79 -9.17 1.31
CA ASN A 91 -4.55 -10.58 1.60
C ASN A 91 -3.42 -11.16 0.73
N SER A 92 -3.33 -10.77 -0.53
CA SER A 92 -2.21 -11.18 -1.39
C SER A 92 -0.88 -10.62 -0.90
N ILE A 93 -0.85 -9.36 -0.46
CA ILE A 93 0.34 -8.74 0.14
C ILE A 93 0.73 -9.48 1.43
N PHE A 94 -0.23 -9.88 2.26
CA PHE A 94 0.06 -10.71 3.44
C PHE A 94 0.79 -12.01 3.06
N PHE A 95 0.35 -12.69 2.01
CA PHE A 95 1.02 -13.91 1.53
C PHE A 95 2.41 -13.62 0.93
N GLU A 96 2.60 -12.48 0.27
CA GLU A 96 3.93 -12.04 -0.17
C GLU A 96 4.87 -11.81 1.03
N ILE A 97 4.39 -11.19 2.13
CA ILE A 97 5.16 -10.96 3.36
C ILE A 97 5.55 -12.26 4.04
N THR A 98 4.59 -13.19 4.17
CA THR A 98 4.77 -14.44 4.91
C THR A 98 5.36 -15.57 4.08
N SER A 99 5.64 -15.32 2.81
CA SER A 99 6.27 -16.27 1.90
C SER A 99 7.63 -16.74 2.43
N LYS A 100 7.99 -17.98 2.09
CA LYS A 100 9.35 -18.50 2.33
C LYS A 100 10.39 -17.90 1.38
N ASN A 101 9.93 -17.29 0.29
CA ASN A 101 10.81 -16.73 -0.73
C ASN A 101 11.16 -15.28 -0.39
N GLU A 102 12.44 -14.99 -0.21
CA GLU A 102 12.92 -13.62 0.07
C GLU A 102 12.64 -12.64 -1.07
N SER A 103 12.60 -13.11 -2.32
CA SER A 103 12.30 -12.26 -3.47
C SER A 103 10.90 -11.63 -3.41
N ASP A 104 9.94 -12.27 -2.71
CA ASP A 104 8.61 -11.70 -2.50
C ASP A 104 8.67 -10.48 -1.55
N ARG A 105 9.44 -10.58 -0.49
CA ARG A 105 9.67 -9.46 0.44
C ARG A 105 10.53 -8.36 -0.18
N GLU A 106 11.53 -8.74 -0.97
CA GLU A 106 12.31 -7.78 -1.76
C GLU A 106 11.41 -6.96 -2.69
N MET A 107 10.44 -7.61 -3.34
CA MET A 107 9.48 -6.94 -4.21
C MET A 107 8.65 -5.88 -3.45
N LEU A 108 8.20 -6.16 -2.21
CA LEU A 108 7.51 -5.18 -1.38
C LEU A 108 8.41 -3.97 -1.06
N ARG A 109 9.65 -4.23 -0.62
CA ARG A 109 10.62 -3.16 -0.30
C ARG A 109 10.99 -2.29 -1.49
N ASN A 110 10.87 -2.81 -2.71
CA ASN A 110 11.14 -2.07 -3.95
C ASN A 110 9.90 -1.42 -4.56
N SER A 111 8.71 -1.70 -4.02
CA SER A 111 7.45 -1.08 -4.49
C SER A 111 7.43 0.44 -4.19
N PRO A 112 6.72 1.24 -5.01
CA PRO A 112 5.98 0.85 -6.19
C PRO A 112 6.87 0.74 -7.44
N HIS A 113 6.41 -0.04 -8.44
CA HIS A 113 7.12 -0.26 -9.69
C HIS A 113 6.59 0.67 -10.79
N THR A 114 7.43 1.60 -11.24
CA THR A 114 7.06 2.56 -12.27
C THR A 114 7.22 1.98 -13.68
N LEU A 115 6.53 2.56 -14.66
CA LEU A 115 6.70 2.20 -16.06
C LEU A 115 8.16 2.33 -16.51
N LYS A 116 8.86 3.40 -16.05
CA LYS A 116 10.29 3.60 -16.35
C LYS A 116 11.16 2.43 -15.89
N MET A 117 10.87 1.84 -14.72
CA MET A 117 11.59 0.65 -14.26
C MET A 117 11.34 -0.56 -15.14
N LEU A 118 10.10 -0.79 -15.53
CA LEU A 118 9.73 -1.96 -16.33
C LEU A 118 10.30 -1.92 -17.75
N THR A 119 10.39 -0.74 -18.34
CA THR A 119 10.88 -0.53 -19.71
C THR A 119 12.41 -0.36 -19.78
N SER A 120 13.09 -0.31 -18.63
CA SER A 120 14.55 -0.29 -18.58
C SER A 120 15.13 -1.57 -19.17
N SER A 121 16.25 -1.46 -19.88
CA SER A 121 17.02 -2.62 -20.34
C SER A 121 17.57 -3.45 -19.18
N GLU A 122 17.86 -2.79 -18.05
CA GLU A 122 18.37 -3.43 -16.84
C GLU A 122 17.23 -3.83 -15.89
N TRP A 123 17.22 -5.11 -15.47
CA TRP A 123 16.37 -5.61 -14.41
C TRP A 123 17.21 -6.47 -13.46
N LYS A 124 17.55 -5.90 -12.33
CA LYS A 124 18.48 -6.48 -11.36
C LYS A 124 17.82 -7.24 -10.19
N TYR A 125 16.51 -7.47 -10.29
CA TYR A 125 15.73 -8.10 -9.22
C TYR A 125 15.50 -9.59 -9.49
N GLU A 126 15.42 -10.38 -8.42
CA GLU A 126 15.16 -11.82 -8.49
C GLU A 126 13.71 -12.18 -8.87
N TYR A 127 12.78 -11.21 -8.77
CA TYR A 127 11.39 -11.36 -9.20
C TYR A 127 11.16 -10.79 -10.61
N SER A 128 10.16 -11.29 -11.32
CA SER A 128 9.87 -10.87 -12.69
C SER A 128 9.19 -9.50 -12.75
N ARG A 129 9.37 -8.79 -13.87
CA ARG A 129 8.66 -7.53 -14.18
C ARG A 129 7.14 -7.72 -14.13
N GLU A 130 6.64 -8.86 -14.61
CA GLU A 130 5.22 -9.17 -14.60
C GLU A 130 4.67 -9.26 -13.16
N ARG A 131 5.33 -10.04 -12.28
CA ARG A 131 4.92 -10.13 -10.87
C ARG A 131 4.98 -8.80 -10.15
N ALA A 132 5.98 -7.98 -10.46
CA ALA A 132 6.14 -6.65 -9.88
C ALA A 132 4.93 -5.75 -10.18
N SER A 133 4.51 -5.72 -11.44
CA SER A 133 3.57 -4.70 -11.92
C SER A 133 2.16 -5.21 -12.17
N PHE A 134 1.99 -6.50 -12.40
CA PHE A 134 0.70 -7.12 -12.66
C PHE A 134 0.42 -8.28 -11.70
N PRO A 135 0.41 -8.01 -10.36
CA PRO A 135 0.19 -9.07 -9.37
C PRO A 135 -1.22 -9.69 -9.44
N LYS A 136 -2.13 -9.07 -10.17
CA LYS A 136 -3.50 -9.54 -10.44
C LYS A 136 -3.87 -9.34 -11.90
N GLU A 137 -4.69 -10.24 -12.44
CA GLU A 137 -5.08 -10.24 -13.85
C GLU A 137 -5.80 -8.95 -14.28
N TYR A 138 -6.66 -8.38 -13.42
CA TYR A 138 -7.38 -7.14 -13.73
C TYR A 138 -6.46 -5.93 -14.02
N LEU A 139 -5.23 -5.98 -13.51
CA LEU A 139 -4.25 -4.91 -13.74
C LEU A 139 -3.70 -4.90 -15.18
N LYS A 140 -3.81 -6.00 -15.92
CA LYS A 140 -3.34 -6.05 -17.31
C LYS A 140 -4.19 -5.18 -18.24
N SER A 141 -5.47 -5.02 -17.91
CA SER A 141 -6.40 -4.19 -18.69
C SER A 141 -6.63 -2.79 -18.12
N ASN A 142 -6.33 -2.57 -16.84
CA ASN A 142 -6.59 -1.30 -16.17
C ASN A 142 -5.50 -0.97 -15.15
N LYS A 143 -4.27 -0.70 -15.66
CA LYS A 143 -3.14 -0.35 -14.82
C LYS A 143 -2.98 1.16 -14.70
N PHE A 144 -3.02 1.66 -13.48
CA PHE A 144 -2.53 3.00 -13.15
C PHE A 144 -1.05 2.92 -12.78
N TRP A 145 -0.20 3.63 -13.51
CA TRP A 145 1.23 3.64 -13.29
C TRP A 145 1.63 4.71 -12.27
N PRO A 146 2.35 4.36 -11.20
CA PRO A 146 2.92 5.36 -10.32
C PRO A 146 3.95 6.20 -11.09
N SER A 147 3.88 7.52 -10.93
CA SER A 147 4.81 8.45 -11.57
C SER A 147 6.18 8.47 -10.92
N VAL A 148 6.24 8.18 -9.62
CA VAL A 148 7.47 8.15 -8.83
C VAL A 148 7.57 6.88 -8.00
N ARG A 149 8.79 6.54 -7.59
CA ARG A 149 9.07 5.47 -6.64
C ARG A 149 8.91 5.98 -5.20
N ARG A 150 9.92 5.78 -4.40
CA ARG A 150 10.03 6.30 -3.03
C ARG A 150 10.80 7.61 -3.05
N VAL A 151 10.34 8.54 -2.24
CA VAL A 151 11.04 9.81 -1.96
C VAL A 151 11.73 9.68 -0.60
N ASP A 152 12.83 10.39 -0.42
CA ASP A 152 13.47 10.54 0.88
C ASP A 152 12.73 11.66 1.63
N GLU A 153 11.66 11.27 2.34
CA GLU A 153 10.82 12.21 3.09
C GLU A 153 11.64 12.93 4.19
N ALA A 154 12.52 12.21 4.88
CA ALA A 154 13.34 12.79 5.93
C ALA A 154 14.34 13.83 5.38
N TYR A 155 14.89 13.59 4.20
CA TYR A 155 15.70 14.58 3.52
C TYR A 155 14.87 15.79 3.08
N GLY A 156 13.71 15.55 2.49
CA GLY A 156 12.79 16.61 2.05
C GLY A 156 12.37 17.52 3.21
N ASP A 157 11.98 16.97 4.33
CA ASP A 157 11.59 17.72 5.52
C ASP A 157 12.71 18.59 6.10
N ARG A 158 13.96 18.14 5.97
CA ARG A 158 15.14 18.87 6.46
C ARG A 158 15.72 19.86 5.46
N ASN A 159 15.35 19.74 4.20
CA ASN A 159 15.91 20.52 3.10
C ASN A 159 14.77 21.16 2.28
N LEU A 160 14.00 22.00 2.96
CA LEU A 160 12.92 22.75 2.31
C LEU A 160 13.54 23.76 1.34
N ILE A 161 13.30 23.54 0.04
CA ILE A 161 13.76 24.44 -1.02
C ILE A 161 12.50 25.01 -1.68
N CYS A 162 12.34 26.34 -1.61
CA CYS A 162 11.37 27.01 -2.46
C CYS A 162 11.91 27.02 -3.89
N SER A 163 11.27 26.26 -4.76
CA SER A 163 11.63 26.18 -6.19
C SER A 163 10.92 27.23 -7.05
N CYS A 164 10.15 28.15 -6.44
CA CYS A 164 9.52 29.23 -7.17
C CYS A 164 10.58 30.21 -7.66
N PRO A 165 10.76 30.38 -8.98
CA PRO A 165 11.65 31.41 -9.50
C PRO A 165 11.18 32.79 -9.02
N PRO A 166 12.07 33.78 -8.88
CA PRO A 166 11.68 35.15 -8.61
C PRO A 166 10.69 35.66 -9.64
N ILE A 167 9.76 36.53 -9.22
CA ILE A 167 8.65 36.99 -10.09
C ILE A 167 9.19 37.68 -11.34
N GLU A 168 10.38 38.27 -11.26
CA GLU A 168 11.07 38.94 -12.37
C GLU A 168 11.41 37.98 -13.53
N THR A 169 11.46 36.66 -13.27
CA THR A 169 11.71 35.65 -14.31
C THR A 169 10.50 35.40 -15.24
N TYR A 170 9.33 35.94 -14.90
CA TYR A 170 8.09 35.77 -15.64
C TYR A 170 7.69 37.04 -16.41
N GLN A 171 8.57 38.06 -16.52
CA GLN A 171 8.34 39.28 -17.27
C GLN A 171 8.79 39.15 -18.73
#